data_bcb40d833ccfee5617e1ccb2bdd5863d
#
_entry.id   bcb40d833ccfee5617e1ccb2bdd5863d
#
_cell.length_a   1.000
_cell.length_b   1.000
_cell.length_c   1.000
_cell.angle_alpha   90.00
_cell.angle_beta   90.00
_cell.angle_gamma   90.00
#
_symmetry.space_group_name_H-M   'P 1'
#
loop_
_entity.id
_entity.type
_entity.pdbx_description
1 polymer ?
#
loop_
_entity_poly.entity_id
_entity_poly.type
_entity_poly.pdbx_seq_one_letter_code
_entity_poly.pdbx_strand_id
1 'polypeptide(L)'
;LDSLSTMELPVLGCGIRYEYGMFRQKIVDGTQIEMEDDWLRDGNVWEIERPELSVEVHFNGTIRENWTENGLKIEHKDYNTVIAVPYDVPIIGYKTKTPATLRLWSARSKRRFDFHSFNEGIYDKAMADQTFAEAISKVLYPSDDHMQGKMLRLKQFYFLASATMQSMIKRHKVVFDDLNSLPEHVVIQINETHPALAMPELMRILMDEEDFGWDEAYGMVKKIFHYTNHTIMTEAMECWDENMFRLLLPRIYQIICAINEKYCQKLSVYYSKEEEKIAQMAVIGNNEIRMANLCVALCRRINGVSNLHADI
;
A
#
# COMPACT_ATOMS: atom_id res chain seq x y z
N LEU A 1 13.45 -1.25 -13.41
CA LEU A 1 13.99 0.10 -13.18
C LEU A 1 15.21 0.37 -14.06
N ASP A 2 16.16 -0.56 -14.16
CA ASP A 2 17.39 -0.41 -14.95
C ASP A 2 17.10 -0.07 -16.43
N SER A 3 16.20 -0.81 -17.10
CA SER A 3 15.79 -0.53 -18.47
C SER A 3 15.14 0.85 -18.63
N LEU A 4 14.29 1.24 -17.68
CA LEU A 4 13.65 2.56 -17.71
C LEU A 4 14.66 3.69 -17.46
N SER A 5 15.65 3.46 -16.57
CA SER A 5 16.76 4.39 -16.38
C SER A 5 17.64 4.49 -17.65
N THR A 6 17.89 3.36 -18.34
CA THR A 6 18.62 3.34 -19.61
C THR A 6 17.88 4.13 -20.71
N MET A 7 16.55 4.14 -20.68
CA MET A 7 15.71 4.92 -21.59
C MET A 7 15.53 6.39 -21.15
N GLU A 8 16.16 6.79 -20.04
CA GLU A 8 16.07 8.12 -19.42
C GLU A 8 14.63 8.54 -19.07
N LEU A 9 13.77 7.57 -18.75
CA LEU A 9 12.39 7.83 -18.33
C LEU A 9 12.35 8.20 -16.84
N PRO A 10 11.55 9.23 -16.44
CA PRO A 10 11.39 9.64 -15.06
C PRO A 10 10.58 8.61 -14.28
N VAL A 11 11.24 7.67 -13.62
CA VAL A 11 10.60 6.58 -12.89
C VAL A 11 11.06 6.52 -11.44
N LEU A 12 10.11 6.21 -10.56
CA LEU A 12 10.32 5.92 -9.15
C LEU A 12 9.80 4.52 -8.85
N GLY A 13 10.67 3.61 -8.41
CA GLY A 13 10.26 2.35 -7.79
C GLY A 13 10.01 2.56 -6.30
N CYS A 14 8.98 1.91 -5.75
CA CYS A 14 8.68 1.98 -4.31
C CYS A 14 8.55 0.57 -3.72
N GLY A 15 9.04 0.40 -2.51
CA GLY A 15 8.98 -0.85 -1.75
C GLY A 15 9.16 -0.63 -0.26
N ILE A 16 9.17 -1.71 0.51
CA ILE A 16 9.50 -1.68 1.93
C ILE A 16 10.97 -2.06 2.10
N ARG A 17 11.66 -1.33 2.96
CA ARG A 17 13.02 -1.64 3.39
C ARG A 17 12.96 -2.66 4.52
N TYR A 18 12.90 -3.93 4.15
CA TYR A 18 12.92 -5.00 5.15
C TYR A 18 14.29 -5.12 5.81
N GLU A 19 14.33 -5.23 7.13
CA GLU A 19 15.58 -5.42 7.88
C GLU A 19 16.17 -6.80 7.63
N TYR A 20 15.30 -7.80 7.51
CA TYR A 20 15.67 -9.16 7.16
C TYR A 20 15.11 -9.53 5.80
N GLY A 21 15.91 -10.19 4.97
CA GLY A 21 15.46 -10.80 3.72
C GLY A 21 14.48 -11.96 3.96
N MET A 22 14.11 -12.66 2.89
CA MET A 22 13.16 -13.77 3.00
C MET A 22 13.73 -14.88 3.89
N PHE A 23 14.89 -15.40 3.56
CA PHE A 23 15.74 -16.28 4.37
C PHE A 23 17.08 -16.54 3.66
N ARG A 24 18.09 -16.92 4.42
CA ARG A 24 19.33 -17.49 3.91
C ARG A 24 19.24 -19.00 3.98
N GLN A 25 19.49 -19.65 2.84
CA GLN A 25 19.43 -21.09 2.70
C GLN A 25 20.72 -21.74 3.26
N LYS A 26 20.55 -22.78 4.08
CA LYS A 26 21.64 -23.66 4.54
C LYS A 26 21.25 -25.11 4.30
N ILE A 27 22.17 -25.92 3.82
CA ILE A 27 21.96 -27.36 3.69
C ILE A 27 22.67 -28.06 4.86
N VAL A 28 21.90 -28.84 5.61
CA VAL A 28 22.38 -29.66 6.73
C VAL A 28 21.87 -31.08 6.53
N ASP A 29 22.75 -32.05 6.49
CA ASP A 29 22.41 -33.47 6.29
C ASP A 29 21.48 -33.73 5.07
N GLY A 30 21.72 -32.97 3.98
CA GLY A 30 20.92 -33.07 2.75
C GLY A 30 19.56 -32.38 2.78
N THR A 31 19.20 -31.73 3.90
CA THR A 31 17.94 -31.02 4.09
C THR A 31 18.18 -29.50 4.11
N GLN A 32 17.30 -28.74 3.44
CA GLN A 32 17.32 -27.29 3.52
C GLN A 32 16.85 -26.81 4.89
N ILE A 33 17.62 -25.89 5.47
CA ILE A 33 17.25 -25.14 6.67
C ILE A 33 17.21 -23.66 6.32
N GLU A 34 16.14 -22.98 6.69
CA GLU A 34 15.98 -21.54 6.54
C GLU A 34 16.57 -20.82 7.74
N MET A 35 17.43 -19.83 7.48
CA MET A 35 18.06 -19.01 8.50
C MET A 35 17.75 -17.55 8.23
N GLU A 36 17.84 -16.72 9.28
CA GLU A 36 17.70 -15.29 9.13
C GLU A 36 18.70 -14.72 8.14
N ASP A 37 18.21 -13.89 7.22
CA ASP A 37 19.02 -13.14 6.27
C ASP A 37 19.20 -11.68 6.76
N ASP A 38 20.13 -11.49 7.69
CA ASP A 38 20.50 -10.20 8.25
C ASP A 38 21.44 -9.43 7.30
N TRP A 39 20.91 -9.08 6.12
CA TRP A 39 21.67 -8.49 5.02
C TRP A 39 22.12 -7.03 5.30
N LEU A 40 21.50 -6.38 6.30
CA LEU A 40 21.81 -5.01 6.71
C LEU A 40 22.82 -4.94 7.88
N ARG A 41 23.33 -6.06 8.37
CA ARG A 41 24.28 -6.11 9.51
C ARG A 41 25.45 -5.16 9.38
N ASP A 42 26.04 -5.09 8.20
CA ASP A 42 27.21 -4.25 7.92
C ASP A 42 26.85 -2.92 7.23
N GLY A 43 25.54 -2.58 7.23
CA GLY A 43 25.00 -1.42 6.52
C GLY A 43 24.86 -1.63 5.02
N ASN A 44 24.37 -0.61 4.33
CA ASN A 44 24.22 -0.61 2.87
C ASN A 44 24.70 0.74 2.30
N VAL A 45 25.83 0.72 1.63
CA VAL A 45 26.47 1.93 1.06
C VAL A 45 25.72 2.52 -0.13
N TRP A 46 24.77 1.78 -0.71
CA TRP A 46 24.01 2.20 -1.89
C TRP A 46 22.74 2.97 -1.55
N GLU A 47 22.33 3.00 -0.29
CA GLU A 47 21.11 3.68 0.14
C GLU A 47 21.41 4.99 0.86
N ILE A 48 20.54 5.96 0.66
CA ILE A 48 20.60 7.28 1.28
C ILE A 48 19.34 7.47 2.10
N GLU A 49 19.44 7.57 3.40
CA GLU A 49 18.33 7.89 4.28
C GLU A 49 17.87 9.34 4.06
N ARG A 50 16.55 9.54 3.94
CA ARG A 50 15.93 10.84 3.66
C ARG A 50 14.88 11.19 4.73
N PRO A 51 15.30 11.43 5.98
CA PRO A 51 14.38 11.67 7.09
C PRO A 51 13.49 12.91 6.89
N GLU A 52 13.94 13.89 6.12
CA GLU A 52 13.18 15.10 5.78
C GLU A 52 11.97 14.82 4.85
N LEU A 53 11.95 13.66 4.21
CA LEU A 53 10.85 13.21 3.36
C LEU A 53 9.91 12.21 4.05
N SER A 54 10.06 12.04 5.36
CA SER A 54 9.23 11.14 6.15
C SER A 54 7.76 11.54 6.12
N VAL A 55 6.88 10.54 6.23
CA VAL A 55 5.43 10.73 6.30
C VAL A 55 4.83 9.88 7.41
N GLU A 56 3.64 10.28 7.88
CA GLU A 56 2.89 9.55 8.90
C GLU A 56 1.87 8.61 8.25
N VAL A 57 1.84 7.37 8.70
CA VAL A 57 0.83 6.38 8.29
C VAL A 57 -0.01 6.02 9.50
N HIS A 58 -1.34 6.05 9.35
CA HIS A 58 -2.28 5.88 10.44
C HIS A 58 -3.00 4.53 10.33
N PHE A 59 -3.11 3.83 11.45
CA PHE A 59 -3.80 2.55 11.59
C PHE A 59 -4.81 2.59 12.71
N ASN A 60 -5.86 1.78 12.62
CA ASN A 60 -6.92 1.67 13.61
C ASN A 60 -7.69 2.99 13.80
N GLY A 61 -8.25 3.20 14.98
CA GLY A 61 -8.99 4.42 15.33
C GLY A 61 -10.47 4.39 14.90
N THR A 62 -11.08 5.54 14.98
CA THR A 62 -12.51 5.75 14.68
C THR A 62 -12.71 6.87 13.70
N ILE A 63 -13.69 6.73 12.82
CA ILE A 63 -14.06 7.76 11.84
C ILE A 63 -15.32 8.45 12.33
N ARG A 64 -15.29 9.79 12.37
CA ARG A 64 -16.46 10.63 12.59
C ARG A 64 -16.77 11.42 11.33
N GLU A 65 -18.03 11.38 10.95
CA GLU A 65 -18.57 12.12 9.82
C GLU A 65 -19.27 13.38 10.33
N ASN A 66 -18.77 14.53 9.93
CA ASN A 66 -19.31 15.83 10.29
C ASN A 66 -19.85 16.52 9.04
N TRP A 67 -21.18 16.61 8.91
CA TRP A 67 -21.82 17.35 7.84
C TRP A 67 -21.76 18.85 8.16
N THR A 68 -21.12 19.61 7.29
CA THR A 68 -20.96 21.07 7.37
C THR A 68 -21.66 21.73 6.19
N GLU A 69 -21.78 23.05 6.21
CA GLU A 69 -22.29 23.82 5.06
C GLU A 69 -21.46 23.62 3.78
N ASN A 70 -20.19 23.25 3.93
CA ASN A 70 -19.24 22.98 2.82
C ASN A 70 -19.18 21.49 2.43
N GLY A 71 -20.05 20.65 2.98
CA GLY A 71 -20.11 19.21 2.68
C GLY A 71 -19.67 18.32 3.84
N LEU A 72 -19.42 17.04 3.53
CA LEU A 72 -18.99 16.02 4.48
C LEU A 72 -17.51 16.23 4.84
N LYS A 73 -17.22 16.44 6.12
CA LYS A 73 -15.87 16.47 6.67
C LYS A 73 -15.60 15.21 7.49
N ILE A 74 -14.54 14.52 7.15
CA ILE A 74 -14.10 13.30 7.83
C ILE A 74 -13.07 13.64 8.90
N GLU A 75 -13.25 13.08 10.10
CA GLU A 75 -12.33 13.21 11.21
C GLU A 75 -11.89 11.81 11.67
N HIS A 76 -10.62 11.49 11.51
CA HIS A 76 -10.01 10.24 12.01
C HIS A 76 -9.43 10.49 13.40
N LYS A 77 -9.86 9.69 14.41
CA LYS A 77 -9.45 9.83 15.83
C LYS A 77 -8.91 8.53 16.38
N ASP A 78 -8.15 8.65 17.47
CA ASP A 78 -7.67 7.52 18.29
C ASP A 78 -6.88 6.48 17.48
N TYR A 79 -6.15 6.92 16.45
CA TYR A 79 -5.34 6.06 15.59
C TYR A 79 -3.91 5.87 16.12
N ASN A 80 -3.30 4.77 15.70
CA ASN A 80 -1.89 4.51 15.89
C ASN A 80 -1.10 5.12 14.73
N THR A 81 0.00 5.80 15.01
CA THR A 81 0.86 6.44 14.00
C THR A 81 2.17 5.68 13.86
N VAL A 82 2.55 5.40 12.62
CA VAL A 82 3.86 4.90 12.22
C VAL A 82 4.52 5.92 11.30
N ILE A 83 5.80 6.21 11.53
CA ILE A 83 6.59 7.07 10.66
C ILE A 83 7.19 6.21 9.55
N ALA A 84 6.90 6.54 8.31
CA ALA A 84 7.56 5.96 7.15
C ALA A 84 8.75 6.83 6.77
N VAL A 85 9.96 6.30 6.95
CA VAL A 85 11.22 6.97 6.61
C VAL A 85 11.75 6.39 5.30
N PRO A 86 11.92 7.20 4.24
CA PRO A 86 12.41 6.69 2.96
C PRO A 86 13.93 6.56 2.92
N TYR A 87 14.37 5.52 2.25
CA TYR A 87 15.74 5.26 1.84
C TYR A 87 15.78 5.19 0.32
N ASP A 88 16.55 6.08 -0.31
CA ASP A 88 16.63 6.19 -1.75
C ASP A 88 17.89 5.48 -2.27
N VAL A 89 17.72 4.55 -3.21
CA VAL A 89 18.80 3.84 -3.91
C VAL A 89 18.81 4.30 -5.37
N PRO A 90 19.92 4.90 -5.85
CA PRO A 90 20.05 5.28 -7.25
C PRO A 90 20.21 4.05 -8.13
N ILE A 91 19.37 3.94 -9.16
CA ILE A 91 19.43 2.88 -10.17
C ILE A 91 20.01 3.47 -11.46
N ILE A 92 21.23 3.11 -11.76
CA ILE A 92 21.99 3.66 -12.90
C ILE A 92 21.68 2.84 -14.15
N GLY A 93 21.26 3.51 -15.22
CA GLY A 93 21.04 2.91 -16.53
C GLY A 93 22.34 2.71 -17.31
N TYR A 94 22.26 1.91 -18.39
CA TYR A 94 23.41 1.65 -19.27
C TYR A 94 23.75 2.88 -20.11
N LYS A 95 24.99 3.39 -19.95
CA LYS A 95 25.53 4.56 -20.68
C LYS A 95 24.68 5.84 -20.58
N THR A 96 23.90 6.02 -19.52
CA THR A 96 23.12 7.23 -19.26
C THR A 96 23.64 7.98 -18.05
N LYS A 97 23.27 9.27 -17.91
CA LYS A 97 23.64 10.12 -16.78
C LYS A 97 22.48 10.32 -15.78
N THR A 98 21.27 9.93 -16.17
CA THR A 98 20.05 10.12 -15.37
C THR A 98 19.72 8.83 -14.63
N PRO A 99 19.90 8.75 -13.31
CA PRO A 99 19.49 7.57 -12.53
C PRO A 99 17.98 7.59 -12.29
N ALA A 100 17.35 6.41 -12.30
CA ALA A 100 16.07 6.20 -11.64
C ALA A 100 16.27 6.08 -10.12
N THR A 101 15.21 6.15 -9.35
CA THR A 101 15.27 5.99 -7.90
C THR A 101 14.44 4.77 -7.48
N LEU A 102 15.01 3.92 -6.62
CA LEU A 102 14.26 2.95 -5.85
C LEU A 102 14.14 3.49 -4.42
N ARG A 103 12.91 3.83 -4.01
CA ARG A 103 12.58 4.30 -2.67
C ARG A 103 12.08 3.16 -1.81
N LEU A 104 12.76 2.89 -0.72
CA LEU A 104 12.42 1.84 0.23
C LEU A 104 11.99 2.48 1.55
N TRP A 105 10.80 2.13 2.02
CA TRP A 105 10.20 2.68 3.24
C TRP A 105 10.56 1.83 4.48
N SER A 106 11.14 2.46 5.49
CA SER A 106 11.38 1.88 6.82
C SER A 106 10.35 2.40 7.81
N ALA A 107 9.78 1.52 8.60
CA ALA A 107 8.77 1.86 9.60
C ALA A 107 9.42 2.15 10.96
N ARG A 108 9.06 3.29 11.56
CA ARG A 108 9.57 3.72 12.87
C ARG A 108 8.45 4.20 13.76
N SER A 109 8.63 4.05 15.08
CA SER A 109 7.70 4.61 16.05
C SER A 109 7.73 6.14 16.03
N LYS A 110 6.54 6.77 16.07
CA LYS A 110 6.40 8.21 16.30
C LYS A 110 6.72 8.57 17.76
N ARG A 111 6.35 7.69 18.69
CA ARG A 111 6.58 7.91 20.11
C ARG A 111 8.04 7.68 20.46
N ARG A 112 8.56 8.55 21.31
CA ARG A 112 9.85 8.33 21.92
C ARG A 112 9.74 7.15 22.88
N PHE A 113 10.87 6.50 23.13
CA PHE A 113 10.99 5.44 24.13
C PHE A 113 10.39 5.86 25.47
N ASP A 114 9.50 5.04 26.04
CA ASP A 114 8.86 5.30 27.33
C ASP A 114 9.83 4.97 28.48
N PHE A 115 10.71 5.92 28.74
CA PHE A 115 11.73 5.80 29.75
C PHE A 115 11.15 5.63 31.18
N HIS A 116 9.95 6.18 31.43
CA HIS A 116 9.29 6.06 32.74
C HIS A 116 8.84 4.61 32.99
N SER A 117 8.04 4.03 32.09
CA SER A 117 7.63 2.64 32.19
C SER A 117 8.82 1.67 32.23
N PHE A 118 9.90 1.97 31.49
CA PHE A 118 11.11 1.17 31.53
C PHE A 118 11.77 1.16 32.91
N ASN A 119 11.92 2.32 33.56
CA ASN A 119 12.49 2.44 34.89
C ASN A 119 11.62 1.81 35.97
N GLU A 120 10.31 1.71 35.76
CA GLU A 120 9.36 0.99 36.64
C GLU A 120 9.39 -0.53 36.43
N GLY A 121 10.21 -1.04 35.50
CA GLY A 121 10.31 -2.48 35.18
C GLY A 121 9.16 -2.98 34.28
N ILE A 122 8.36 -2.10 33.68
CA ILE A 122 7.25 -2.44 32.76
C ILE A 122 7.79 -2.42 31.33
N TYR A 123 8.70 -3.35 31.02
CA TYR A 123 9.46 -3.36 29.74
C TYR A 123 8.56 -3.55 28.53
N ASP A 124 7.58 -4.45 28.59
CA ASP A 124 6.65 -4.69 27.46
C ASP A 124 5.90 -3.42 27.06
N LYS A 125 5.42 -2.64 28.05
CA LYS A 125 4.77 -1.37 27.79
C LYS A 125 5.73 -0.33 27.21
N ALA A 126 6.95 -0.27 27.74
CA ALA A 126 7.97 0.67 27.27
C ALA A 126 8.35 0.44 25.81
N MET A 127 8.30 -0.79 25.32
CA MET A 127 8.68 -1.21 23.97
C MET A 127 7.48 -1.36 23.02
N ALA A 128 6.24 -1.32 23.49
CA ALA A 128 5.06 -1.68 22.72
C ALA A 128 4.90 -0.86 21.43
N ASP A 129 5.02 0.47 21.50
CA ASP A 129 4.89 1.36 20.34
C ASP A 129 6.01 1.15 19.32
N GLN A 130 7.23 0.88 19.79
CA GLN A 130 8.38 0.59 18.93
C GLN A 130 8.20 -0.75 18.24
N THR A 131 7.84 -1.80 18.96
CA THR A 131 7.58 -3.14 18.43
C THR A 131 6.45 -3.12 17.41
N PHE A 132 5.35 -2.39 17.69
CA PHE A 132 4.24 -2.22 16.77
C PHE A 132 4.67 -1.61 15.42
N ALA A 133 5.48 -0.56 15.46
CA ALA A 133 5.91 0.15 14.26
C ALA A 133 6.97 -0.67 13.48
N GLU A 134 8.05 -1.08 14.16
CA GLU A 134 9.19 -1.73 13.51
C GLU A 134 8.85 -3.09 12.91
N ALA A 135 7.88 -3.82 13.48
CA ALA A 135 7.42 -5.10 12.94
C ALA A 135 6.99 -5.00 11.46
N ILE A 136 6.48 -3.84 11.04
CA ILE A 136 5.99 -3.61 9.66
C ILE A 136 7.11 -3.77 8.62
N SER A 137 8.30 -3.27 8.91
CA SER A 137 9.45 -3.38 8.01
C SER A 137 10.50 -4.40 8.47
N LYS A 138 10.13 -5.33 9.37
CA LYS A 138 11.10 -6.28 9.95
C LYS A 138 11.44 -7.41 9.01
N VAL A 139 10.45 -8.14 8.52
CA VAL A 139 10.63 -9.38 7.75
C VAL A 139 9.77 -9.37 6.50
N LEU A 140 10.37 -9.78 5.38
CA LEU A 140 9.68 -10.04 4.12
C LEU A 140 8.88 -11.35 4.23
N TYR A 141 7.59 -11.31 3.85
CA TYR A 141 6.67 -12.44 3.90
C TYR A 141 6.58 -13.12 5.27
N PRO A 142 6.10 -12.41 6.32
CA PRO A 142 5.79 -13.07 7.58
C PRO A 142 4.72 -14.13 7.37
N SER A 143 4.74 -15.23 8.16
CA SER A 143 3.68 -16.25 8.10
C SER A 143 2.31 -15.62 8.34
N ASP A 144 1.33 -15.96 7.52
CA ASP A 144 -0.05 -15.50 7.58
C ASP A 144 -1.06 -16.65 7.84
N ASP A 145 -0.58 -17.75 8.40
CA ASP A 145 -1.41 -18.88 8.82
C ASP A 145 -2.32 -18.52 10.02
N HIS A 146 -2.02 -17.43 10.69
CA HIS A 146 -2.76 -16.93 11.86
C HIS A 146 -3.16 -15.46 11.71
N MET A 147 -4.16 -15.02 12.48
CA MET A 147 -4.75 -13.67 12.39
C MET A 147 -3.71 -12.55 12.54
N GLN A 148 -2.75 -12.69 13.46
CA GLN A 148 -1.71 -11.68 13.68
C GLN A 148 -0.81 -11.51 12.45
N GLY A 149 -0.46 -12.62 11.78
CA GLY A 149 0.33 -12.59 10.54
C GLY A 149 -0.43 -11.95 9.39
N LYS A 150 -1.72 -12.31 9.22
CA LYS A 150 -2.59 -11.65 8.24
C LYS A 150 -2.69 -10.14 8.49
N MET A 151 -2.89 -9.73 9.75
CA MET A 151 -2.94 -8.33 10.14
C MET A 151 -1.61 -7.60 9.86
N LEU A 152 -0.46 -8.25 10.12
CA LEU A 152 0.86 -7.69 9.83
C LEU A 152 1.05 -7.50 8.32
N ARG A 153 0.69 -8.47 7.48
CA ARG A 153 0.75 -8.34 6.02
C ARG A 153 -0.13 -7.21 5.50
N LEU A 154 -1.36 -7.09 6.01
CA LEU A 154 -2.23 -5.97 5.63
C LEU A 154 -1.63 -4.62 6.05
N LYS A 155 -0.98 -4.54 7.23
CA LYS A 155 -0.23 -3.35 7.65
C LYS A 155 0.90 -3.03 6.69
N GLN A 156 1.68 -4.02 6.27
CA GLN A 156 2.78 -3.83 5.30
C GLN A 156 2.27 -3.26 3.99
N PHE A 157 1.18 -3.80 3.43
CA PHE A 157 0.62 -3.33 2.18
C PHE A 157 0.08 -1.91 2.26
N TYR A 158 -0.66 -1.59 3.33
CA TYR A 158 -1.16 -0.23 3.52
C TYR A 158 -0.04 0.77 3.85
N PHE A 159 0.96 0.37 4.62
CA PHE A 159 2.14 1.19 4.92
C PHE A 159 2.85 1.62 3.62
N LEU A 160 3.14 0.67 2.73
CA LEU A 160 3.73 0.97 1.42
C LEU A 160 2.84 1.89 0.60
N ALA A 161 1.55 1.57 0.50
CA ALA A 161 0.58 2.34 -0.28
C ALA A 161 0.48 3.78 0.21
N SER A 162 0.23 3.98 1.50
CA SER A 162 0.03 5.30 2.09
C SER A 162 1.30 6.16 2.02
N ALA A 163 2.45 5.61 2.41
CA ALA A 163 3.71 6.34 2.33
C ALA A 163 4.04 6.79 0.90
N THR A 164 3.81 5.92 -0.07
CA THR A 164 4.08 6.22 -1.48
C THR A 164 3.13 7.28 -2.03
N MET A 165 1.83 7.18 -1.76
CA MET A 165 0.84 8.15 -2.26
C MET A 165 1.05 9.54 -1.66
N GLN A 166 1.29 9.64 -0.34
CA GLN A 166 1.61 10.90 0.31
C GLN A 166 2.87 11.56 -0.29
N SER A 167 3.93 10.76 -0.50
CA SER A 167 5.18 11.24 -1.10
C SER A 167 4.99 11.73 -2.54
N MET A 168 4.17 11.03 -3.31
CA MET A 168 3.83 11.39 -4.69
C MET A 168 3.08 12.73 -4.74
N ILE A 169 2.04 12.90 -3.92
CA ILE A 169 1.27 14.15 -3.84
C ILE A 169 2.17 15.32 -3.41
N LYS A 170 2.99 15.13 -2.37
CA LYS A 170 3.95 16.17 -1.94
C LYS A 170 4.90 16.58 -3.06
N ARG A 171 5.44 15.61 -3.80
CA ARG A 171 6.33 15.87 -4.94
C ARG A 171 5.61 16.60 -6.06
N HIS A 172 4.38 16.19 -6.39
CA HIS A 172 3.57 16.85 -7.43
C HIS A 172 3.34 18.33 -7.09
N LYS A 173 2.92 18.62 -5.84
CA LYS A 173 2.68 20.01 -5.35
C LYS A 173 3.94 20.88 -5.38
N VAL A 174 5.14 20.33 -5.30
CA VAL A 174 6.39 21.09 -5.43
C VAL A 174 6.68 21.49 -6.88
N VAL A 175 6.22 20.68 -7.84
CA VAL A 175 6.53 20.86 -9.27
C VAL A 175 5.38 21.56 -10.01
N PHE A 176 4.14 21.27 -9.62
CA PHE A 176 2.92 21.73 -10.25
C PHE A 176 1.99 22.33 -9.18
N ASP A 177 1.46 23.52 -9.43
CA ASP A 177 0.57 24.22 -8.49
C ASP A 177 -0.85 23.62 -8.44
N ASP A 178 -1.25 22.84 -9.47
CA ASP A 178 -2.61 22.31 -9.61
C ASP A 178 -2.63 20.79 -9.56
N LEU A 179 -3.31 20.23 -8.54
CA LEU A 179 -3.52 18.79 -8.42
C LEU A 179 -4.48 18.21 -9.48
N ASN A 180 -5.30 19.01 -10.14
CA ASN A 180 -6.13 18.56 -11.27
C ASN A 180 -5.27 18.04 -12.43
N SER A 181 -4.04 18.53 -12.55
CA SER A 181 -3.08 18.09 -13.56
C SER A 181 -2.43 16.71 -13.25
N LEU A 182 -2.68 16.14 -12.06
CA LEU A 182 -2.06 14.88 -11.63
C LEU A 182 -2.19 13.74 -12.66
N PRO A 183 -3.37 13.50 -13.29
CA PRO A 183 -3.51 12.44 -14.31
C PRO A 183 -2.74 12.67 -15.61
N GLU A 184 -2.23 13.88 -15.84
CA GLU A 184 -1.41 14.22 -17.03
C GLU A 184 0.07 13.93 -16.78
N HIS A 185 0.50 13.93 -15.52
CA HIS A 185 1.91 13.85 -15.14
C HIS A 185 2.28 12.54 -14.41
N VAL A 186 1.29 11.78 -13.95
CA VAL A 186 1.53 10.58 -13.15
C VAL A 186 0.82 9.36 -13.71
N VAL A 187 1.57 8.29 -13.82
CA VAL A 187 1.08 6.94 -14.13
C VAL A 187 1.60 5.99 -13.05
N ILE A 188 0.74 5.14 -12.51
CA ILE A 188 1.10 4.15 -11.50
C ILE A 188 0.81 2.76 -12.05
N GLN A 189 1.85 1.94 -12.12
CA GLN A 189 1.73 0.53 -12.45
C GLN A 189 1.68 -0.29 -11.15
N ILE A 190 0.54 -0.90 -10.89
CA ILE A 190 0.36 -1.90 -9.83
C ILE A 190 0.81 -3.25 -10.38
N ASN A 191 1.82 -3.82 -9.75
CA ASN A 191 2.34 -5.15 -10.06
C ASN A 191 1.82 -6.12 -9.00
N GLU A 192 0.90 -7.02 -9.37
CA GLU A 192 0.09 -7.83 -8.46
C GLU A 192 -0.86 -6.99 -7.58
N THR A 193 -1.56 -7.59 -6.63
CA THR A 193 -2.56 -6.92 -5.78
C THR A 193 -1.99 -6.26 -4.54
N HIS A 194 -0.77 -6.58 -4.15
CA HIS A 194 -0.14 -6.11 -2.91
C HIS A 194 -0.18 -4.58 -2.74
N PRO A 195 0.06 -3.73 -3.78
CA PRO A 195 -0.06 -2.28 -3.65
C PRO A 195 -1.45 -1.73 -4.01
N ALA A 196 -2.48 -2.57 -4.16
CA ALA A 196 -3.82 -2.14 -4.61
C ALA A 196 -4.45 -1.08 -3.69
N LEU A 197 -4.11 -1.08 -2.39
CA LEU A 197 -4.56 -0.09 -1.43
C LEU A 197 -4.11 1.35 -1.75
N ALA A 198 -3.16 1.52 -2.66
CA ALA A 198 -2.75 2.83 -3.15
C ALA A 198 -3.90 3.59 -3.85
N MET A 199 -4.85 2.88 -4.46
CA MET A 199 -6.00 3.50 -5.12
C MET A 199 -6.98 4.15 -4.12
N PRO A 200 -7.54 3.42 -3.14
CA PRO A 200 -8.42 4.05 -2.15
C PRO A 200 -7.66 5.02 -1.23
N GLU A 201 -6.35 4.82 -1.00
CA GLU A 201 -5.54 5.79 -0.26
C GLU A 201 -5.36 7.11 -1.03
N LEU A 202 -5.12 7.07 -2.34
CA LEU A 202 -5.08 8.29 -3.13
C LEU A 202 -6.44 9.01 -3.11
N MET A 203 -7.56 8.27 -3.18
CA MET A 203 -8.89 8.86 -3.01
C MET A 203 -9.03 9.53 -1.64
N ARG A 204 -8.58 8.87 -0.56
CA ARG A 204 -8.59 9.44 0.79
C ARG A 204 -7.83 10.76 0.85
N ILE A 205 -6.61 10.79 0.35
CA ILE A 205 -5.78 12.01 0.35
C ILE A 205 -6.50 13.13 -0.41
N LEU A 206 -6.97 12.85 -1.62
CA LEU A 206 -7.66 13.85 -2.44
C LEU A 206 -8.93 14.39 -1.76
N MET A 207 -9.73 13.53 -1.12
CA MET A 207 -11.00 13.94 -0.51
C MET A 207 -10.84 14.54 0.89
N ASP A 208 -10.01 13.93 1.74
CA ASP A 208 -9.94 14.25 3.15
C ASP A 208 -8.87 15.33 3.48
N GLU A 209 -7.86 15.48 2.60
CA GLU A 209 -6.74 16.43 2.80
C GLU A 209 -6.68 17.55 1.75
N GLU A 210 -7.21 17.32 0.54
CA GLU A 210 -7.10 18.24 -0.60
C GLU A 210 -8.47 18.73 -1.10
N ASP A 211 -9.54 18.50 -0.34
CA ASP A 211 -10.92 18.99 -0.54
C ASP A 211 -11.57 18.65 -1.92
N PHE A 212 -11.12 17.58 -2.59
CA PHE A 212 -11.76 17.09 -3.81
C PHE A 212 -13.08 16.39 -3.55
N GLY A 213 -14.02 16.53 -4.48
CA GLY A 213 -15.26 15.74 -4.45
C GLY A 213 -15.02 14.26 -4.77
N TRP A 214 -15.95 13.40 -4.33
CA TRP A 214 -15.90 11.96 -4.59
C TRP A 214 -15.71 11.60 -6.06
N ASP A 215 -16.51 12.18 -6.95
CA ASP A 215 -16.48 11.85 -8.38
C ASP A 215 -15.19 12.33 -9.06
N GLU A 216 -14.65 13.45 -8.61
CA GLU A 216 -13.36 13.98 -9.07
C GLU A 216 -12.22 13.06 -8.66
N ALA A 217 -12.12 12.72 -7.37
CA ALA A 217 -11.10 11.81 -6.85
C ALA A 217 -11.18 10.43 -7.53
N TYR A 218 -12.39 9.86 -7.64
CA TYR A 218 -12.63 8.60 -8.34
C TYR A 218 -12.19 8.65 -9.81
N GLY A 219 -12.55 9.74 -10.50
CA GLY A 219 -12.18 9.97 -11.91
C GLY A 219 -10.68 10.11 -12.13
N MET A 220 -9.96 10.77 -11.21
CA MET A 220 -8.50 10.89 -11.25
C MET A 220 -7.84 9.54 -11.06
N VAL A 221 -8.22 8.79 -10.02
CA VAL A 221 -7.66 7.46 -9.72
C VAL A 221 -7.80 6.53 -10.92
N LYS A 222 -8.98 6.50 -11.54
CA LYS A 222 -9.20 5.69 -12.76
C LYS A 222 -8.33 6.06 -13.95
N LYS A 223 -7.77 7.25 -14.02
CA LYS A 223 -6.88 7.68 -15.11
C LYS A 223 -5.43 7.32 -14.83
N ILE A 224 -5.02 7.23 -13.56
CA ILE A 224 -3.64 7.12 -13.11
C ILE A 224 -3.17 5.65 -13.00
N PHE A 225 -4.04 4.74 -12.54
CA PHE A 225 -3.65 3.38 -12.18
C PHE A 225 -3.82 2.38 -13.32
N HIS A 226 -2.85 1.48 -13.40
CA HIS A 226 -2.80 0.32 -14.29
C HIS A 226 -2.42 -0.91 -13.48
N TYR A 227 -2.93 -2.08 -13.85
CA TYR A 227 -2.78 -3.32 -13.11
C TYR A 227 -2.25 -4.45 -13.98
N THR A 228 -1.22 -5.14 -13.49
CA THR A 228 -0.75 -6.41 -14.04
C THR A 228 -1.01 -7.52 -13.03
N ASN A 229 -1.83 -8.49 -13.42
CA ASN A 229 -2.09 -9.70 -12.63
C ASN A 229 -1.04 -10.77 -12.93
N HIS A 230 -0.50 -11.40 -11.88
CA HIS A 230 0.43 -12.51 -11.94
C HIS A 230 -0.18 -13.82 -11.43
N THR A 231 -1.32 -13.78 -10.74
CA THR A 231 -1.96 -14.92 -10.07
C THR A 231 -3.05 -15.51 -10.95
N ILE A 232 -3.02 -16.85 -11.16
CA ILE A 232 -3.99 -17.58 -11.96
C ILE A 232 -4.98 -18.33 -11.07
N MET A 233 -4.47 -18.96 -9.99
CA MET A 233 -5.26 -19.84 -9.13
C MET A 233 -6.21 -19.02 -8.25
N THR A 234 -7.49 -19.34 -8.29
CA THR A 234 -8.54 -18.60 -7.54
C THR A 234 -8.25 -18.60 -6.04
N GLU A 235 -7.77 -19.68 -5.46
CA GLU A 235 -7.41 -19.82 -4.05
C GLU A 235 -6.20 -18.97 -3.64
N ALA A 236 -5.38 -18.56 -4.59
CA ALA A 236 -4.23 -17.69 -4.36
C ALA A 236 -4.55 -16.21 -4.56
N MET A 237 -5.78 -15.87 -4.99
CA MET A 237 -6.22 -14.49 -5.11
C MET A 237 -6.31 -13.83 -3.73
N GLU A 238 -5.69 -12.67 -3.58
CA GLU A 238 -5.64 -11.93 -2.31
C GLU A 238 -7.04 -11.47 -1.87
N CYS A 239 -7.46 -11.96 -0.70
CA CYS A 239 -8.68 -11.57 -0.01
C CYS A 239 -8.40 -11.27 1.46
N TRP A 240 -9.14 -10.31 2.03
CA TRP A 240 -9.00 -9.91 3.43
C TRP A 240 -10.33 -10.04 4.15
N ASP A 241 -10.32 -10.61 5.36
CA ASP A 241 -11.49 -10.60 6.24
C ASP A 241 -11.99 -9.18 6.45
N GLU A 242 -13.27 -8.97 6.20
CA GLU A 242 -13.90 -7.64 6.19
C GLU A 242 -13.84 -6.96 7.58
N ASN A 243 -14.02 -7.73 8.67
CA ASN A 243 -13.99 -7.19 10.03
C ASN A 243 -12.57 -6.79 10.43
N MET A 244 -11.57 -7.63 10.13
CA MET A 244 -10.17 -7.32 10.37
C MET A 244 -9.76 -6.06 9.61
N PHE A 245 -10.15 -5.95 8.35
CA PHE A 245 -9.84 -4.80 7.50
C PHE A 245 -10.48 -3.51 8.05
N ARG A 246 -11.76 -3.57 8.39
CA ARG A 246 -12.52 -2.43 8.95
C ARG A 246 -11.92 -1.92 10.25
N LEU A 247 -11.44 -2.82 11.13
CA LEU A 247 -10.80 -2.44 12.40
C LEU A 247 -9.43 -1.80 12.17
N LEU A 248 -8.67 -2.30 11.21
CA LEU A 248 -7.32 -1.81 10.96
C LEU A 248 -7.31 -0.52 10.14
N LEU A 249 -8.19 -0.41 9.13
CA LEU A 249 -8.21 0.66 8.13
C LEU A 249 -9.64 1.23 7.94
N PRO A 250 -10.25 1.82 8.99
CA PRO A 250 -11.66 2.16 8.97
C PRO A 250 -12.04 3.15 7.87
N ARG A 251 -11.20 4.16 7.57
CA ARG A 251 -11.48 5.13 6.51
C ARG A 251 -11.36 4.51 5.11
N ILE A 252 -10.32 3.71 4.89
CA ILE A 252 -10.11 2.99 3.62
C ILE A 252 -11.25 2.02 3.36
N TYR A 253 -11.74 1.34 4.40
CA TYR A 253 -12.91 0.48 4.32
C TYR A 253 -14.17 1.23 3.85
N GLN A 254 -14.46 2.42 4.41
CA GLN A 254 -15.59 3.26 3.94
C GLN A 254 -15.46 3.61 2.44
N ILE A 255 -14.26 3.97 2.01
CA ILE A 255 -14.00 4.30 0.60
C ILE A 255 -14.20 3.07 -0.29
N ILE A 256 -13.71 1.89 0.13
CA ILE A 256 -13.92 0.63 -0.61
C ILE A 256 -15.39 0.25 -0.68
N CYS A 257 -16.16 0.45 0.39
CA CYS A 257 -17.62 0.25 0.37
C CYS A 257 -18.30 1.10 -0.71
N ALA A 258 -17.99 2.39 -0.77
CA ALA A 258 -18.54 3.29 -1.77
C ALA A 258 -18.07 2.95 -3.20
N ILE A 259 -16.83 2.51 -3.37
CA ILE A 259 -16.32 2.00 -4.66
C ILE A 259 -17.11 0.75 -5.07
N ASN A 260 -17.31 -0.20 -4.16
CA ASN A 260 -18.06 -1.43 -4.41
C ASN A 260 -19.50 -1.13 -4.83
N GLU A 261 -20.17 -0.25 -4.11
CA GLU A 261 -21.55 0.16 -4.46
C GLU A 261 -21.61 0.74 -5.88
N LYS A 262 -20.79 1.72 -6.21
CA LYS A 262 -20.71 2.34 -7.53
C LYS A 262 -20.39 1.32 -8.62
N TYR A 263 -19.49 0.38 -8.33
CA TYR A 263 -19.08 -0.67 -9.25
C TYR A 263 -20.21 -1.67 -9.50
N CYS A 264 -20.88 -2.15 -8.46
CA CYS A 264 -22.02 -3.06 -8.56
C CYS A 264 -23.21 -2.41 -9.29
N GLN A 265 -23.49 -1.13 -9.05
CA GLN A 265 -24.49 -0.37 -9.81
C GLN A 265 -24.17 -0.36 -11.30
N LYS A 266 -22.90 -0.16 -11.66
CA LYS A 266 -22.46 -0.22 -13.05
C LYS A 266 -22.60 -1.63 -13.64
N LEU A 267 -22.22 -2.67 -12.90
CA LEU A 267 -22.35 -4.06 -13.34
C LEU A 267 -23.82 -4.44 -13.57
N SER A 268 -24.75 -3.98 -12.73
CA SER A 268 -26.18 -4.27 -12.86
C SER A 268 -26.79 -3.73 -14.17
N VAL A 269 -26.23 -2.69 -14.75
CA VAL A 269 -26.63 -2.19 -16.08
C VAL A 269 -26.26 -3.19 -17.18
N TYR A 270 -25.10 -3.86 -17.07
CA TYR A 270 -24.62 -4.82 -18.07
C TYR A 270 -25.16 -6.22 -17.85
N TYR A 271 -25.32 -6.63 -16.59
CA TYR A 271 -25.65 -7.99 -16.15
C TYR A 271 -26.98 -8.06 -15.39
N SER A 272 -28.01 -7.30 -15.82
CA SER A 272 -29.28 -7.06 -15.12
C SER A 272 -30.06 -8.31 -14.65
N LYS A 273 -29.72 -9.51 -15.15
CA LYS A 273 -30.36 -10.79 -14.79
C LYS A 273 -29.38 -11.82 -14.21
N GLU A 274 -28.12 -11.43 -14.01
CA GLU A 274 -27.04 -12.32 -13.59
C GLU A 274 -26.51 -11.90 -12.21
N GLU A 275 -27.36 -11.93 -11.17
CA GLU A 275 -27.04 -11.52 -9.81
C GLU A 275 -25.81 -12.27 -9.26
N GLU A 276 -25.70 -13.57 -9.54
CA GLU A 276 -24.55 -14.38 -9.14
C GLU A 276 -23.24 -13.88 -9.74
N LYS A 277 -23.25 -13.50 -11.01
CA LYS A 277 -22.10 -12.93 -11.70
C LYS A 277 -21.69 -11.57 -11.12
N ILE A 278 -22.67 -10.73 -10.79
CA ILE A 278 -22.41 -9.46 -10.11
C ILE A 278 -21.79 -9.71 -8.74
N ALA A 279 -22.29 -10.68 -7.97
CA ALA A 279 -21.74 -11.05 -6.67
C ALA A 279 -20.32 -11.60 -6.75
N GLN A 280 -19.98 -12.36 -7.81
CA GLN A 280 -18.62 -12.84 -8.06
C GLN A 280 -17.66 -11.68 -8.42
N MET A 281 -18.13 -10.70 -9.18
CA MET A 281 -17.33 -9.53 -9.60
C MET A 281 -17.23 -8.44 -8.54
N ALA A 282 -18.11 -8.44 -7.53
CA ALA A 282 -18.11 -7.44 -6.47
C ALA A 282 -16.77 -7.41 -5.70
N VAL A 283 -16.35 -6.20 -5.29
CA VAL A 283 -15.15 -6.00 -4.47
C VAL A 283 -15.33 -6.56 -3.06
N ILE A 284 -16.54 -6.41 -2.50
CA ILE A 284 -16.90 -6.96 -1.19
C ILE A 284 -17.95 -8.06 -1.38
N GLY A 285 -17.71 -9.22 -0.81
CA GLY A 285 -18.63 -10.34 -0.83
C GLY A 285 -18.16 -11.48 0.06
N ASN A 286 -19.10 -12.21 0.68
CA ASN A 286 -18.84 -13.32 1.60
C ASN A 286 -17.97 -12.93 2.82
N ASN A 287 -18.15 -11.73 3.37
CA ASN A 287 -17.34 -11.14 4.44
C ASN A 287 -15.84 -10.97 4.08
N GLU A 288 -15.55 -10.83 2.79
CA GLU A 288 -14.18 -10.64 2.28
C GLU A 288 -14.08 -9.43 1.37
N ILE A 289 -12.92 -8.79 1.39
CA ILE A 289 -12.53 -7.74 0.44
C ILE A 289 -11.57 -8.36 -0.57
N ARG A 290 -11.96 -8.37 -1.85
CA ARG A 290 -11.26 -9.02 -2.96
C ARG A 290 -10.39 -8.00 -3.69
N MET A 291 -9.09 -8.12 -3.53
CA MET A 291 -8.16 -7.09 -4.00
C MET A 291 -8.03 -7.05 -5.53
N ALA A 292 -8.07 -8.20 -6.20
CA ALA A 292 -8.08 -8.24 -7.67
C ALA A 292 -9.33 -7.55 -8.25
N ASN A 293 -10.51 -7.76 -7.62
CA ASN A 293 -11.75 -7.11 -8.05
C ASN A 293 -11.68 -5.58 -7.83
N LEU A 294 -11.02 -5.12 -6.75
CA LEU A 294 -10.75 -3.69 -6.53
C LEU A 294 -9.88 -3.11 -7.65
N CYS A 295 -8.83 -3.84 -8.07
CA CYS A 295 -7.98 -3.43 -9.20
C CYS A 295 -8.81 -3.35 -10.51
N VAL A 296 -9.67 -4.34 -10.77
CA VAL A 296 -10.54 -4.34 -11.96
C VAL A 296 -11.52 -3.16 -11.92
N ALA A 297 -12.08 -2.83 -10.76
CA ALA A 297 -13.02 -1.71 -10.62
C ALA A 297 -12.38 -0.35 -10.89
N LEU A 298 -11.10 -0.15 -10.50
CA LEU A 298 -10.45 1.17 -10.48
C LEU A 298 -9.35 1.38 -11.51
N CYS A 299 -8.70 0.33 -12.04
CA CYS A 299 -7.62 0.52 -12.99
C CYS A 299 -8.11 0.88 -14.39
N ARG A 300 -7.34 1.73 -15.06
CA ARG A 300 -7.62 2.15 -16.45
C ARG A 300 -7.37 1.03 -17.46
N ARG A 301 -6.30 0.24 -17.22
CA ARG A 301 -5.91 -0.91 -18.05
C ARG A 301 -5.47 -2.03 -17.16
N ILE A 302 -5.75 -3.25 -17.60
CA ILE A 302 -5.44 -4.48 -16.90
C ILE A 302 -4.82 -5.43 -17.92
N ASN A 303 -3.78 -6.14 -17.51
CA ASN A 303 -3.18 -7.18 -18.32
C ASN A 303 -2.72 -8.38 -17.46
N GLY A 304 -2.70 -9.55 -18.07
CA GLY A 304 -1.96 -10.72 -17.59
C GLY A 304 -0.51 -10.71 -18.10
N VAL A 305 0.31 -11.62 -17.60
CA VAL A 305 1.75 -11.69 -17.93
C VAL A 305 2.05 -12.41 -19.24
N SER A 306 1.08 -13.09 -19.86
CA SER A 306 1.20 -13.78 -21.14
C SER A 306 -0.16 -13.90 -21.82
N ASN A 307 -0.17 -14.26 -23.11
CA ASN A 307 -1.41 -14.55 -23.84
C ASN A 307 -2.18 -15.71 -23.19
N LEU A 308 -1.50 -16.80 -22.81
CA LEU A 308 -2.12 -17.93 -22.13
C LEU A 308 -2.77 -17.52 -20.80
N HIS A 309 -2.13 -16.62 -20.04
CA HIS A 309 -2.70 -16.10 -18.80
C HIS A 309 -3.94 -15.22 -19.05
N ALA A 310 -3.98 -14.50 -20.17
CA ALA A 310 -5.13 -13.68 -20.53
C ALA A 310 -6.32 -14.51 -21.06
N ASP A 311 -6.08 -15.73 -21.53
CA ASP A 311 -7.10 -16.64 -22.06
C ASP A 311 -7.77 -17.48 -20.95
N ILE A 312 -7.14 -17.61 -19.76
CA ILE A 312 -7.66 -18.27 -18.57
C ILE A 312 -8.58 -17.33 -17.77
#